data_cdca090b386c19d7a17880567e980d2b
#
_entry.id   cdca090b386c19d7a17880567e980d2b
#
_cell.length_a   1.000
_cell.length_b   1.000
_cell.length_c   1.000
_cell.angle_alpha   90.00
_cell.angle_beta   90.00
_cell.angle_gamma   90.00
#
_symmetry.space_group_name_H-M   'P 1'
#
loop_
_entity.id
_entity.type
_entity.pdbx_description
1 polymer ?
#
loop_
_entity_poly.entity_id
_entity_poly.type
_entity_poly.pdbx_seq_one_letter_code
_entity_poly.pdbx_strand_id
1 'polypeptide(L)'
;SEMCIRDRFIVHIIVFLIGLGIALGFNLPGTNPDLLTDFDIKPYFDAYIIYVLPNMLFTGAIVFGIVTFTRNISAGFIFVIVILILQGFLVSFGQEQENRLVAALLDPFGDMALDYYTRYWTVAEQNELYIPIKGVFIYNRLIWLTIGLAVFISIYKLFAFSQNAFTFSFRKKDSVRFTKSNFGGITKIDLPKINLSFSSKTKFNLLWRLSNIDFLYIIKSWP
;
A
#
# COMPACT_ATOMS: atom_id res chain seq x y z
N SER A 1 4.25 -3.26 14.52
CA SER A 1 3.48 -3.76 13.35
C SER A 1 2.05 -3.21 13.31
N GLU A 2 1.40 -2.97 14.43
CA GLU A 2 0.02 -2.41 14.47
C GLU A 2 -0.05 -0.96 13.95
N MET A 3 0.98 -0.15 14.19
CA MET A 3 1.04 1.22 13.64
C MET A 3 0.99 1.23 12.10
N CYS A 4 1.69 0.32 11.46
CA CYS A 4 1.75 0.28 9.99
C CYS A 4 0.40 -0.07 9.33
N ILE A 5 -0.43 -0.91 9.96
CA ILE A 5 -1.77 -1.26 9.46
C ILE A 5 -2.71 -0.08 9.64
N ARG A 6 -2.69 0.56 10.81
CA ARG A 6 -3.50 1.74 11.12
C ARG A 6 -3.19 2.91 10.19
N ASP A 7 -1.91 3.17 9.94
CA ASP A 7 -1.48 4.30 9.10
C ASP A 7 -1.88 4.09 7.65
N ARG A 8 -1.81 2.86 7.14
CA ARG A 8 -2.35 2.53 5.81
C ARG A 8 -3.86 2.75 5.72
N PHE A 9 -4.61 2.35 6.75
CA PHE A 9 -6.05 2.55 6.77
C PHE A 9 -6.41 4.05 6.76
N ILE A 10 -5.66 4.86 7.51
CA ILE A 10 -5.82 6.32 7.52
C ILE A 10 -5.55 6.92 6.14
N VAL A 11 -4.48 6.50 5.46
CA VAL A 11 -4.17 6.97 4.10
C VAL A 11 -5.30 6.66 3.12
N HIS A 12 -5.91 5.47 3.19
CA HIS A 12 -7.06 5.12 2.34
C HIS A 12 -8.27 6.01 2.60
N ILE A 13 -8.58 6.26 3.87
CA ILE A 13 -9.67 7.16 4.26
C ILE A 13 -9.39 8.56 3.72
N ILE A 14 -8.17 9.06 3.84
CA ILE A 14 -7.80 10.39 3.35
C ILE A 14 -7.95 10.47 1.82
N VAL A 15 -7.45 9.48 1.08
CA VAL A 15 -7.57 9.43 -0.39
C VAL A 15 -9.04 9.39 -0.82
N PHE A 16 -9.85 8.58 -0.13
CA PHE A 16 -11.29 8.51 -0.39
C PHE A 16 -12.00 9.84 -0.11
N LEU A 17 -11.69 10.47 1.02
CA LEU A 17 -12.27 11.77 1.40
C LEU A 17 -11.83 12.89 0.45
N ILE A 18 -10.59 12.89 -0.04
CA ILE A 18 -10.12 13.85 -1.05
C ILE A 18 -10.91 13.66 -2.34
N GLY A 19 -11.06 12.42 -2.82
CA GLY A 19 -11.84 12.12 -4.02
C GLY A 19 -13.28 12.58 -3.89
N LEU A 20 -13.91 12.28 -2.75
CA LEU A 20 -15.28 12.72 -2.46
C LEU A 20 -15.38 14.25 -2.36
N GLY A 21 -14.39 14.91 -1.76
CA GLY A 21 -14.34 16.36 -1.64
C GLY A 21 -14.21 17.06 -3.01
N ILE A 22 -13.41 16.50 -3.91
CA ILE A 22 -13.29 17.01 -5.30
C ILE A 22 -14.62 16.84 -6.02
N ALA A 23 -15.23 15.66 -5.93
CA ALA A 23 -16.54 15.38 -6.56
C ALA A 23 -17.64 16.33 -6.08
N LEU A 24 -17.72 16.55 -4.75
CA LEU A 24 -18.67 17.52 -4.17
C LEU A 24 -18.33 18.95 -4.59
N GLY A 25 -17.04 19.30 -4.67
CA GLY A 25 -16.59 20.64 -5.06
C GLY A 25 -17.00 21.03 -6.48
N PHE A 26 -16.94 20.09 -7.41
CA PHE A 26 -17.43 20.34 -8.78
C PHE A 26 -18.95 20.51 -8.87
N ASN A 27 -19.71 20.00 -7.91
CA ASN A 27 -21.17 20.11 -7.86
C ASN A 27 -21.68 21.24 -6.96
N LEU A 28 -20.80 22.13 -6.48
CA LEU A 28 -21.22 23.28 -5.67
C LEU A 28 -21.88 24.36 -6.50
N PRO A 29 -22.88 25.09 -5.94
CA PRO A 29 -23.53 26.23 -6.63
C PRO A 29 -22.49 27.30 -6.98
N GLY A 30 -22.48 27.72 -8.23
CA GLY A 30 -21.55 28.73 -8.77
C GLY A 30 -20.49 28.18 -9.73
N THR A 31 -20.41 26.86 -9.91
CA THR A 31 -19.66 26.22 -10.99
C THR A 31 -20.42 26.37 -12.32
N ASN A 32 -19.68 26.36 -13.43
CA ASN A 32 -20.27 26.45 -14.75
C ASN A 32 -21.32 25.34 -14.96
N PRO A 33 -22.58 25.63 -15.26
CA PRO A 33 -23.63 24.61 -15.40
C PRO A 33 -23.31 23.55 -16.45
N ASP A 34 -22.51 23.88 -17.47
CA ASP A 34 -22.10 22.95 -18.52
C ASP A 34 -21.10 21.84 -17.98
N LEU A 35 -20.53 22.03 -16.78
CA LEU A 35 -19.63 21.08 -16.11
C LEU A 35 -20.35 20.31 -15.00
N LEU A 36 -21.61 20.64 -14.72
CA LEU A 36 -22.38 20.01 -13.65
C LEU A 36 -23.14 18.80 -14.24
N THR A 37 -22.86 17.65 -13.66
CA THR A 37 -23.70 16.45 -13.83
C THR A 37 -24.36 16.11 -12.50
N ASP A 38 -25.43 15.31 -12.55
CA ASP A 38 -26.03 14.79 -11.33
C ASP A 38 -25.00 13.99 -10.54
N PHE A 39 -24.92 14.27 -9.23
CA PHE A 39 -23.96 13.59 -8.38
C PHE A 39 -24.32 12.11 -8.24
N ASP A 40 -23.45 11.24 -8.77
CA ASP A 40 -23.53 9.79 -8.60
C ASP A 40 -22.32 9.29 -7.81
N ILE A 41 -22.57 8.66 -6.68
CA ILE A 41 -21.54 8.09 -5.82
C ILE A 41 -21.00 6.75 -6.31
N LYS A 42 -21.75 6.06 -7.17
CA LYS A 42 -21.44 4.72 -7.63
C LYS A 42 -20.09 4.61 -8.35
N PRO A 43 -19.71 5.50 -9.31
CA PRO A 43 -18.40 5.44 -9.97
C PRO A 43 -17.24 5.50 -8.98
N TYR A 44 -17.38 6.27 -7.90
CA TYR A 44 -16.33 6.40 -6.87
C TYR A 44 -16.15 5.11 -6.08
N PHE A 45 -17.25 4.45 -5.70
CA PHE A 45 -17.20 3.15 -5.04
C PHE A 45 -16.64 2.07 -5.95
N ASP A 46 -17.09 2.03 -7.20
CA ASP A 46 -16.62 1.06 -8.19
C ASP A 46 -15.12 1.24 -8.45
N ALA A 47 -14.65 2.48 -8.65
CA ALA A 47 -13.24 2.78 -8.81
C ALA A 47 -12.43 2.38 -7.57
N TYR A 48 -12.92 2.67 -6.37
CA TYR A 48 -12.22 2.32 -5.14
C TYR A 48 -12.11 0.81 -4.95
N ILE A 49 -13.20 0.07 -5.08
CA ILE A 49 -13.24 -1.37 -4.84
C ILE A 49 -12.50 -2.15 -5.92
N ILE A 50 -12.62 -1.72 -7.18
CA ILE A 50 -12.11 -2.47 -8.32
C ILE A 50 -10.66 -2.10 -8.65
N TYR A 51 -10.26 -0.84 -8.41
CA TYR A 51 -8.91 -0.36 -8.70
C TYR A 51 -8.05 -0.18 -7.46
N VAL A 52 -8.47 0.69 -6.57
CA VAL A 52 -7.61 1.13 -5.47
C VAL A 52 -7.29 -0.04 -4.54
N LEU A 53 -8.30 -0.77 -4.11
CA LEU A 53 -8.17 -1.84 -3.12
C LEU A 53 -7.32 -3.03 -3.63
N PRO A 54 -7.55 -3.60 -4.84
CA PRO A 54 -6.69 -4.65 -5.36
C PRO A 54 -5.24 -4.22 -5.59
N ASN A 55 -5.03 -3.01 -6.13
CA ASN A 55 -3.71 -2.47 -6.39
C ASN A 55 -2.92 -2.27 -5.09
N MET A 56 -3.57 -1.79 -4.05
CA MET A 56 -2.94 -1.63 -2.74
C MET A 56 -2.64 -2.97 -2.07
N LEU A 57 -3.54 -3.93 -2.16
CA LEU A 57 -3.29 -5.28 -1.62
C LEU A 57 -2.10 -5.93 -2.32
N PHE A 58 -2.07 -5.88 -3.65
CA PHE A 58 -0.99 -6.45 -4.45
C PHE A 58 0.36 -5.77 -4.17
N THR A 59 0.42 -4.45 -4.41
CA THR A 59 1.66 -3.68 -4.23
C THR A 59 2.12 -3.70 -2.77
N GLY A 60 1.18 -3.53 -1.85
CA GLY A 60 1.45 -3.57 -0.42
C GLY A 60 1.99 -4.92 0.06
N ALA A 61 1.43 -6.03 -0.42
CA ALA A 61 1.91 -7.37 -0.07
C ALA A 61 3.35 -7.59 -0.56
N ILE A 62 3.65 -7.23 -1.81
CA ILE A 62 4.98 -7.44 -2.37
C ILE A 62 6.02 -6.53 -1.70
N VAL A 63 5.74 -5.24 -1.57
CA VAL A 63 6.66 -4.30 -0.91
C VAL A 63 6.92 -4.73 0.54
N PHE A 64 5.86 -5.11 1.26
CA PHE A 64 6.00 -5.62 2.63
C PHE A 64 6.85 -6.90 2.66
N GLY A 65 6.64 -7.82 1.72
CA GLY A 65 7.44 -9.04 1.59
C GLY A 65 8.91 -8.75 1.35
N ILE A 66 9.21 -7.90 0.36
CA ILE A 66 10.59 -7.53 0.03
C ILE A 66 11.28 -6.88 1.22
N VAL A 67 10.65 -5.89 1.86
CA VAL A 67 11.22 -5.20 3.03
C VAL A 67 11.43 -6.16 4.20
N THR A 68 10.48 -7.07 4.42
CA THR A 68 10.56 -8.07 5.51
C THR A 68 11.71 -9.05 5.30
N PHE A 69 11.85 -9.60 4.09
CA PHE A 69 12.88 -10.59 3.80
C PHE A 69 14.28 -9.99 3.62
N THR A 70 14.36 -8.79 3.03
CA THR A 70 15.66 -8.11 2.84
C THR A 70 16.08 -7.32 4.08
N ARG A 71 15.15 -7.03 5.00
CA ARG A 71 15.33 -6.11 6.13
C ARG A 71 15.87 -4.74 5.71
N ASN A 72 15.56 -4.33 4.51
CA ASN A 72 16.03 -3.09 3.91
C ASN A 72 14.88 -2.36 3.24
N ILE A 73 14.55 -1.18 3.74
CA ILE A 73 13.49 -0.33 3.19
C ILE A 73 13.81 0.10 1.76
N SER A 74 15.09 0.36 1.45
CA SER A 74 15.53 0.76 0.12
C SER A 74 15.21 -0.29 -0.95
N ALA A 75 15.21 -1.58 -0.60
CA ALA A 75 14.81 -2.64 -1.53
C ALA A 75 13.34 -2.53 -1.94
N GLY A 76 12.47 -2.12 -1.03
CA GLY A 76 11.06 -1.84 -1.34
C GLY A 76 10.90 -0.67 -2.31
N PHE A 77 11.65 0.41 -2.13
CA PHE A 77 11.65 1.56 -3.06
C PHE A 77 12.14 1.18 -4.45
N ILE A 78 13.24 0.43 -4.54
CA ILE A 78 13.78 -0.06 -5.82
C ILE A 78 12.71 -0.89 -6.54
N PHE A 79 12.01 -1.77 -5.83
CA PHE A 79 10.93 -2.56 -6.43
C PHE A 79 9.81 -1.68 -7.01
N VAL A 80 9.39 -0.63 -6.28
CA VAL A 80 8.36 0.31 -6.78
C VAL A 80 8.83 0.98 -8.07
N ILE A 81 10.08 1.42 -8.14
CA ILE A 81 10.64 2.03 -9.36
C ILE A 81 10.64 1.02 -10.52
N VAL A 82 11.07 -0.21 -10.26
CA VAL A 82 11.12 -1.27 -11.28
C VAL A 82 9.72 -1.57 -11.83
N ILE A 83 8.70 -1.68 -10.97
CA ILE A 83 7.33 -1.97 -11.42
C ILE A 83 6.74 -0.81 -12.24
N LEU A 84 7.08 0.45 -11.91
CA LEU A 84 6.67 1.62 -12.69
C LEU A 84 7.33 1.63 -14.09
N ILE A 85 8.61 1.26 -14.18
CA ILE A 85 9.30 1.12 -15.47
C ILE A 85 8.65 0.00 -16.29
N LEU A 86 8.38 -1.14 -15.65
CA LEU A 86 7.71 -2.27 -16.31
C LEU A 86 6.33 -1.89 -16.83
N GLN A 87 5.58 -1.07 -16.08
CA GLN A 87 4.29 -0.54 -16.51
C GLN A 87 4.43 0.29 -17.80
N GLY A 88 5.45 1.14 -17.89
CA GLY A 88 5.73 1.89 -19.12
C GLY A 88 5.99 0.99 -20.34
N PHE A 89 6.70 -0.11 -20.15
CA PHE A 89 6.90 -1.12 -21.21
C PHE A 89 5.61 -1.81 -21.61
N LEU A 90 4.76 -2.19 -20.63
CA LEU A 90 3.49 -2.83 -20.90
C LEU A 90 2.53 -1.92 -21.66
N VAL A 91 2.52 -0.62 -21.35
CA VAL A 91 1.74 0.37 -22.08
C VAL A 91 2.20 0.44 -23.53
N SER A 92 3.52 0.50 -23.79
CA SER A 92 4.08 0.52 -25.14
C SER A 92 3.79 -0.77 -25.91
N PHE A 93 3.94 -1.92 -25.24
CA PHE A 93 3.66 -3.24 -25.82
C PHE A 93 2.19 -3.44 -26.17
N GLY A 94 1.28 -2.90 -25.36
CA GLY A 94 -0.17 -2.99 -25.56
C GLY A 94 -0.71 -2.05 -26.65
N GLN A 95 0.11 -1.18 -27.25
CA GLN A 95 -0.33 -0.34 -28.38
C GLN A 95 -0.58 -1.19 -29.63
N GLU A 96 0.14 -2.27 -29.81
CA GLU A 96 -0.05 -3.19 -30.93
C GLU A 96 -1.31 -4.03 -30.72
N GLN A 97 -2.13 -4.16 -31.75
CA GLN A 97 -3.44 -4.80 -31.66
C GLN A 97 -3.36 -6.29 -31.30
N GLU A 98 -2.33 -6.98 -31.73
CA GLU A 98 -2.09 -8.39 -31.45
C GLU A 98 -1.75 -8.64 -29.97
N ASN A 99 -1.06 -7.70 -29.34
CA ASN A 99 -0.51 -7.83 -27.99
C ASN A 99 -1.47 -7.30 -26.89
N ARG A 100 -2.56 -6.65 -27.27
CA ARG A 100 -3.47 -5.96 -26.34
C ARG A 100 -4.06 -6.87 -25.27
N LEU A 101 -4.49 -8.06 -25.63
CA LEU A 101 -5.06 -9.01 -24.69
C LEU A 101 -4.02 -9.47 -23.67
N VAL A 102 -2.80 -9.73 -24.14
CA VAL A 102 -1.69 -10.14 -23.29
C VAL A 102 -1.28 -9.00 -22.35
N ALA A 103 -1.15 -7.80 -22.87
CA ALA A 103 -0.85 -6.60 -22.07
C ALA A 103 -1.93 -6.35 -21.01
N ALA A 104 -3.21 -6.49 -21.40
CA ALA A 104 -4.34 -6.33 -20.48
C ALA A 104 -4.33 -7.36 -19.34
N LEU A 105 -3.87 -8.59 -19.55
CA LEU A 105 -3.78 -9.60 -18.50
C LEU A 105 -2.52 -9.45 -17.64
N LEU A 106 -1.41 -9.03 -18.24
CA LEU A 106 -0.13 -8.86 -17.54
C LEU A 106 -0.01 -7.57 -16.74
N ASP A 107 -0.88 -6.60 -16.99
CA ASP A 107 -0.86 -5.32 -16.27
C ASP A 107 -1.31 -5.47 -14.81
N PRO A 108 -0.42 -5.25 -13.83
CA PRO A 108 -0.77 -5.38 -12.42
C PRO A 108 -1.73 -4.29 -11.93
N PHE A 109 -1.72 -3.12 -12.58
CA PHE A 109 -2.56 -1.99 -12.17
C PHE A 109 -3.95 -2.00 -12.83
N GLY A 110 -4.09 -2.68 -13.99
CA GLY A 110 -5.36 -2.87 -14.70
C GLY A 110 -5.74 -1.75 -15.65
N ASP A 111 -4.82 -0.83 -15.90
CA ASP A 111 -5.05 0.27 -16.83
C ASP A 111 -5.22 -0.25 -18.26
N MET A 112 -4.38 -1.22 -18.67
CA MET A 112 -4.49 -1.88 -19.97
C MET A 112 -5.75 -2.74 -20.10
N ALA A 113 -6.19 -3.35 -18.98
CA ALA A 113 -7.42 -4.12 -18.98
C ALA A 113 -8.67 -3.22 -19.11
N LEU A 114 -8.62 -2.01 -18.58
CA LEU A 114 -9.63 -0.99 -18.79
C LEU A 114 -9.57 -0.45 -20.22
N ASP A 115 -8.38 -0.05 -20.69
CA ASP A 115 -8.15 0.48 -22.05
C ASP A 115 -8.66 -0.50 -23.13
N TYR A 116 -8.57 -1.81 -22.86
CA TYR A 116 -9.06 -2.86 -23.75
C TYR A 116 -10.54 -2.67 -24.14
N TYR A 117 -11.37 -2.16 -23.22
CA TYR A 117 -12.80 -1.92 -23.47
C TYR A 117 -13.14 -0.47 -23.75
N THR A 118 -12.38 0.49 -23.23
CA THR A 118 -12.76 1.92 -23.24
C THR A 118 -12.06 2.73 -24.32
N ARG A 119 -11.07 2.17 -24.99
CA ARG A 119 -10.22 2.89 -25.97
C ARG A 119 -11.01 3.56 -27.10
N TYR A 120 -12.10 2.94 -27.53
CA TYR A 120 -12.93 3.45 -28.63
C TYR A 120 -14.17 4.21 -28.14
N TRP A 121 -14.27 4.45 -26.84
CA TRP A 121 -15.35 5.22 -26.31
C TRP A 121 -15.25 6.68 -26.74
N THR A 122 -16.38 7.23 -27.15
CA THR A 122 -16.55 8.67 -27.38
C THR A 122 -16.47 9.43 -26.06
N VAL A 123 -16.24 10.73 -26.12
CA VAL A 123 -16.20 11.58 -24.92
C VAL A 123 -17.51 11.51 -24.13
N ALA A 124 -18.66 11.41 -24.81
CA ALA A 124 -19.95 11.23 -24.16
C ALA A 124 -20.03 9.89 -23.42
N GLU A 125 -19.62 8.80 -24.06
CA GLU A 125 -19.60 7.47 -23.43
C GLU A 125 -18.65 7.40 -22.22
N GLN A 126 -17.51 8.10 -22.27
CA GLN A 126 -16.58 8.17 -21.14
C GLN A 126 -17.18 8.90 -19.93
N ASN A 127 -18.09 9.84 -20.16
CA ASN A 127 -18.75 10.61 -19.11
C ASN A 127 -19.98 9.90 -18.55
N GLU A 128 -20.69 9.10 -19.37
CA GLU A 128 -21.96 8.49 -19.01
C GLU A 128 -21.85 7.00 -18.61
N LEU A 129 -20.86 6.28 -19.16
CA LEU A 129 -20.74 4.85 -18.93
C LEU A 129 -19.91 4.53 -17.68
N TYR A 130 -20.32 3.49 -16.98
CA TYR A 130 -19.56 2.95 -15.86
C TYR A 130 -18.41 2.06 -16.32
N ILE A 131 -17.45 1.82 -15.42
CA ILE A 131 -16.35 0.88 -15.64
C ILE A 131 -16.89 -0.48 -16.10
N PRO A 132 -16.44 -1.01 -17.25
CA PRO A 132 -16.94 -2.28 -17.78
C PRO A 132 -16.40 -3.46 -16.98
N ILE A 133 -17.13 -3.88 -15.96
CA ILE A 133 -16.77 -5.02 -15.09
C ILE A 133 -17.14 -6.32 -15.81
N LYS A 134 -16.35 -6.71 -16.81
CA LYS A 134 -16.59 -7.92 -17.62
C LYS A 134 -15.33 -8.51 -18.21
N GLY A 135 -15.37 -9.80 -18.53
CA GLY A 135 -14.36 -10.51 -19.32
C GLY A 135 -12.92 -10.29 -18.85
N VAL A 136 -12.07 -9.81 -19.72
CA VAL A 136 -10.62 -9.63 -19.50
C VAL A 136 -10.31 -8.80 -18.27
N PHE A 137 -11.13 -7.76 -18.01
CA PHE A 137 -10.95 -6.90 -16.85
C PHE A 137 -11.11 -7.65 -15.51
N ILE A 138 -12.15 -8.48 -15.39
CA ILE A 138 -12.37 -9.32 -14.20
C ILE A 138 -11.22 -10.32 -14.04
N TYR A 139 -10.83 -11.00 -15.14
CA TYR A 139 -9.72 -11.96 -15.10
C TYR A 139 -8.43 -11.31 -14.63
N ASN A 140 -8.09 -10.13 -15.14
CA ASN A 140 -6.94 -9.38 -14.70
C ASN A 140 -7.00 -9.11 -13.18
N ARG A 141 -8.11 -8.57 -12.69
CA ARG A 141 -8.28 -8.26 -11.26
C ARG A 141 -8.15 -9.51 -10.37
N LEU A 142 -8.77 -10.62 -10.77
CA LEU A 142 -8.69 -11.88 -10.02
C LEU A 142 -7.26 -12.45 -10.00
N ILE A 143 -6.55 -12.43 -11.13
CA ILE A 143 -5.17 -12.90 -11.21
C ILE A 143 -4.28 -12.12 -10.22
N TRP A 144 -4.28 -10.79 -10.32
CA TRP A 144 -3.40 -9.96 -9.50
C TRP A 144 -3.77 -9.94 -8.02
N LEU A 145 -5.06 -10.01 -7.70
CA LEU A 145 -5.53 -10.16 -6.32
C LEU A 145 -5.10 -11.51 -5.75
N THR A 146 -5.22 -12.60 -6.53
CA THR A 146 -4.78 -13.93 -6.10
C THR A 146 -3.27 -13.97 -5.88
N ILE A 147 -2.47 -13.36 -6.75
CA ILE A 147 -1.02 -13.23 -6.59
C ILE A 147 -0.70 -12.46 -5.30
N GLY A 148 -1.35 -11.31 -5.08
CA GLY A 148 -1.16 -10.51 -3.87
C GLY A 148 -1.48 -11.29 -2.59
N LEU A 149 -2.59 -12.02 -2.56
CA LEU A 149 -2.97 -12.88 -1.44
C LEU A 149 -1.99 -14.03 -1.26
N ALA A 150 -1.54 -14.68 -2.33
CA ALA A 150 -0.56 -15.77 -2.25
C ALA A 150 0.78 -15.28 -1.66
N VAL A 151 1.24 -14.10 -2.08
CA VAL A 151 2.43 -13.45 -1.50
C VAL A 151 2.21 -13.14 -0.02
N PHE A 152 1.08 -12.57 0.33
CA PHE A 152 0.76 -12.24 1.73
C PHE A 152 0.71 -13.48 2.64
N ILE A 153 0.05 -14.55 2.18
CA ILE A 153 0.01 -15.84 2.90
C ILE A 153 1.40 -16.45 3.02
N SER A 154 2.22 -16.36 1.97
CA SER A 154 3.61 -16.85 1.99
C SER A 154 4.45 -16.10 3.02
N ILE A 155 4.31 -14.78 3.08
CA ILE A 155 4.97 -13.97 4.09
C ILE A 155 4.53 -14.38 5.49
N TYR A 156 3.22 -14.53 5.71
CA TYR A 156 2.68 -14.94 7.00
C TYR A 156 3.23 -16.29 7.47
N LYS A 157 3.36 -17.27 6.58
CA LYS A 157 3.91 -18.60 6.90
C LYS A 157 5.42 -18.60 7.10
N LEU A 158 6.15 -17.79 6.33
CA LEU A 158 7.62 -17.76 6.36
C LEU A 158 8.18 -16.76 7.36
N PHE A 159 7.33 -15.86 7.89
CA PHE A 159 7.75 -14.85 8.82
C PHE A 159 8.04 -15.45 10.19
N ALA A 160 9.30 -15.34 10.63
CA ALA A 160 9.72 -15.72 11.97
C ALA A 160 10.30 -14.50 12.69
N PHE A 161 9.85 -14.25 13.92
CA PHE A 161 10.37 -13.18 14.78
C PHE A 161 11.77 -13.45 15.32
N SER A 162 12.39 -14.58 14.97
CA SER A 162 13.71 -14.96 15.42
C SER A 162 14.80 -14.11 14.78
N GLN A 163 15.86 -13.80 15.54
CA GLN A 163 17.06 -13.16 15.02
C GLN A 163 17.77 -14.00 13.93
N ASN A 164 17.48 -15.29 13.87
CA ASN A 164 18.00 -16.26 12.89
C ASN A 164 17.02 -16.51 11.73
N ALA A 165 16.01 -15.66 11.54
CA ALA A 165 15.07 -15.79 10.44
C ALA A 165 15.78 -15.66 9.08
N PHE A 166 15.26 -16.36 8.09
CA PHE A 166 15.76 -16.36 6.73
C PHE A 166 15.87 -14.92 6.21
N THR A 167 17.08 -14.44 5.98
CA THR A 167 17.33 -13.14 5.38
C THR A 167 18.07 -13.35 4.07
N PHE A 168 17.46 -12.92 2.98
CA PHE A 168 18.17 -12.75 1.72
C PHE A 168 19.10 -11.54 1.86
N SER A 169 20.36 -11.78 2.22
CA SER A 169 21.38 -10.75 2.26
C SER A 169 22.23 -10.86 1.00
N PHE A 170 22.12 -9.91 0.10
CA PHE A 170 23.02 -9.79 -1.05
C PHE A 170 24.44 -9.34 -0.66
N ARG A 171 24.67 -8.97 0.60
CA ARG A 171 25.95 -8.55 1.11
C ARG A 171 26.52 -9.64 2.01
N LYS A 172 27.69 -10.17 1.69
CA LYS A 172 28.46 -11.09 2.52
C LYS A 172 28.69 -10.43 3.87
N LYS A 173 28.05 -10.97 4.91
CA LYS A 173 28.18 -10.47 6.27
C LYS A 173 29.55 -10.92 6.76
N ASP A 174 30.51 -10.00 6.89
CA ASP A 174 31.71 -10.27 7.65
C ASP A 174 31.26 -10.66 9.06
N SER A 175 31.55 -11.87 9.46
CA SER A 175 31.25 -12.38 10.79
C SER A 175 32.08 -11.61 11.81
N VAL A 176 31.51 -10.55 12.34
CA VAL A 176 32.05 -9.95 13.56
C VAL A 176 31.86 -10.99 14.65
N ARG A 177 32.95 -11.70 14.95
CA ARG A 177 33.03 -12.53 16.17
C ARG A 177 32.82 -11.57 17.33
N PHE A 178 31.64 -11.58 17.90
CA PHE A 178 31.44 -11.01 19.22
C PHE A 178 32.27 -11.85 20.18
N THR A 179 33.48 -11.40 20.51
CA THR A 179 34.16 -11.83 21.70
C THR A 179 33.21 -11.59 22.87
N LYS A 180 32.84 -12.68 23.57
CA LYS A 180 32.14 -12.56 24.84
C LYS A 180 33.03 -11.70 25.76
N SER A 181 32.77 -10.39 25.79
CA SER A 181 33.28 -9.56 26.85
C SER A 181 32.55 -10.03 28.12
N ASN A 182 33.29 -10.65 28.99
CA ASN A 182 32.82 -10.97 30.33
C ASN A 182 32.33 -9.66 30.96
N PHE A 183 31.01 -9.47 31.04
CA PHE A 183 30.41 -8.52 31.95
C PHE A 183 30.65 -9.03 33.38
N GLY A 184 31.90 -8.86 33.86
CA GLY A 184 32.24 -9.11 35.23
C GLY A 184 31.46 -8.15 36.13
N GLY A 185 30.61 -8.69 36.98
CA GLY A 185 30.19 -7.99 38.18
C GLY A 185 28.94 -7.13 38.12
N ILE A 186 27.92 -7.47 37.35
CA ILE A 186 26.60 -6.89 37.60
C ILE A 186 25.94 -7.72 38.70
N THR A 187 26.10 -7.26 39.94
CA THR A 187 25.30 -7.66 41.08
C THR A 187 23.82 -7.42 40.79
N LYS A 188 22.95 -8.32 41.24
CA LYS A 188 21.49 -8.27 41.10
C LYS A 188 20.98 -6.83 41.25
N ILE A 189 20.46 -6.30 40.16
CA ILE A 189 19.70 -5.05 40.18
C ILE A 189 18.31 -5.43 40.70
N ASP A 190 17.97 -5.05 41.92
CA ASP A 190 16.60 -5.16 42.43
C ASP A 190 15.73 -4.17 41.65
N LEU A 191 14.95 -4.69 40.69
CA LEU A 191 13.99 -3.91 39.94
C LEU A 191 12.84 -3.54 40.87
N PRO A 192 12.50 -2.24 40.99
CA PRO A 192 11.36 -1.84 41.80
C PRO A 192 10.09 -2.49 41.26
N LYS A 193 9.29 -3.07 42.15
CA LYS A 193 7.99 -3.62 41.81
C LYS A 193 7.04 -2.49 41.39
N ILE A 194 6.85 -2.32 40.09
CA ILE A 194 5.96 -1.32 39.52
C ILE A 194 4.57 -1.95 39.44
N ASN A 195 3.59 -1.35 40.15
CA ASN A 195 2.20 -1.72 39.98
C ASN A 195 1.67 -1.13 38.66
N LEU A 196 1.66 -1.96 37.63
CA LEU A 196 1.15 -1.59 36.32
C LEU A 196 -0.40 -1.61 36.36
N SER A 197 -1.03 -0.45 36.31
CA SER A 197 -2.48 -0.34 36.14
C SER A 197 -2.82 -0.20 34.65
N PHE A 198 -3.53 -1.19 34.11
CA PHE A 198 -3.97 -1.19 32.70
C PHE A 198 -5.36 -0.58 32.51
N SER A 199 -5.71 0.44 33.28
CA SER A 199 -6.96 1.17 33.13
C SER A 199 -7.04 1.86 31.76
N SER A 200 -8.27 2.01 31.22
CA SER A 200 -8.50 2.74 29.95
C SER A 200 -7.99 4.18 30.01
N LYS A 201 -8.06 4.81 31.16
CA LYS A 201 -7.52 6.15 31.41
C LYS A 201 -5.98 6.18 31.30
N THR A 202 -5.31 5.14 31.80
CA THR A 202 -3.85 5.00 31.69
C THR A 202 -3.40 4.78 30.25
N LYS A 203 -4.17 3.97 29.49
CA LYS A 203 -3.92 3.75 28.05
C LYS A 203 -4.08 5.04 27.26
N PHE A 204 -5.10 5.82 27.52
CA PHE A 204 -5.32 7.10 26.85
C PHE A 204 -4.21 8.12 27.16
N ASN A 205 -3.82 8.25 28.43
CA ASN A 205 -2.73 9.13 28.84
C ASN A 205 -1.38 8.70 28.23
N LEU A 206 -1.13 7.40 28.10
CA LEU A 206 0.07 6.87 27.47
C LEU A 206 0.08 7.20 25.96
N LEU A 207 -1.04 6.99 25.28
CA LEU A 207 -1.23 7.35 23.88
C LEU A 207 -0.98 8.83 23.64
N TRP A 208 -1.54 9.70 24.47
CA TRP A 208 -1.36 11.14 24.37
C TRP A 208 0.09 11.57 24.56
N ARG A 209 0.78 10.99 25.55
CA ARG A 209 2.19 11.28 25.84
C ARG A 209 3.10 10.80 24.70
N LEU A 210 2.89 9.60 24.17
CA LEU A 210 3.64 9.08 23.04
C LEU A 210 3.43 9.93 21.79
N SER A 211 2.19 10.27 21.48
CA SER A 211 1.85 11.15 20.35
C SER A 211 2.54 12.51 20.45
N ASN A 212 2.59 13.09 21.66
CA ASN A 212 3.24 14.38 21.86
C ASN A 212 4.78 14.31 21.73
N ILE A 213 5.38 13.21 22.15
CA ILE A 213 6.83 12.96 21.97
C ILE A 213 7.15 12.84 20.48
N ASP A 214 6.36 12.04 19.74
CA ASP A 214 6.56 11.86 18.30
C ASP A 214 6.37 13.18 17.55
N PHE A 215 5.36 13.95 17.90
CA PHE A 215 5.09 15.27 17.34
C PHE A 215 6.26 16.26 17.58
N LEU A 216 6.76 16.32 18.81
CA LEU A 216 7.91 17.16 19.15
C LEU A 216 9.19 16.70 18.45
N TYR A 217 9.37 15.40 18.28
CA TYR A 217 10.51 14.84 17.55
C TYR A 217 10.47 15.24 16.07
N ILE A 218 9.30 15.18 15.43
CA ILE A 218 9.10 15.58 14.03
C ILE A 218 9.40 17.08 13.88
N ILE A 219 8.86 17.95 14.75
CA ILE A 219 9.09 19.39 14.68
C ILE A 219 10.56 19.73 14.90
N LYS A 220 11.22 19.04 15.84
CA LYS A 220 12.62 19.33 16.19
C LYS A 220 13.62 18.73 15.21
N SER A 221 13.21 17.73 14.40
CA SER A 221 14.03 17.10 13.36
C SER A 221 13.96 17.83 12.00
N TRP A 222 13.12 18.85 11.88
CA TRP A 222 13.09 19.70 10.69
C TRP A 222 14.32 20.60 10.69
N PRO A 223 15.16 20.58 9.63
CA PRO A 223 16.34 21.42 9.50
C PRO A 223 15.98 22.91 9.39
#